data_e36082b7c07cc34ad9f967006e954e25
#
_entry.id   e36082b7c07cc34ad9f967006e954e25
#
_cell.length_a   1.000
_cell.length_b   1.000
_cell.length_c   1.000
_cell.angle_alpha   90.00
_cell.angle_beta   90.00
_cell.angle_gamma   90.00
#
_symmetry.space_group_name_H-M   'P 1'
#
loop_
_entity.id
_entity.type
_entity.pdbx_description
1 polymer ?
#
loop_
_entity_poly.entity_id
_entity_poly.type
_entity_poly.pdbx_seq_one_letter_code
_entity_poly.pdbx_strand_id
1 'polypeptide(L)'
;VKDDRMALLESELKIVTIDDLFGLHLAIPEYQRPYNWTTASTYTLLKDTYEAYRERLEEYRLGSVILHKKNDTYFIVDGQQRLTTLAILLHCLDKAEESIGLLEEEYSTLSTNAIIRNAELLEKKIADFETEELARFKDYIKEKCTVVQIVTDDEQEAFQFFDSQNSRGKELAPHDLLKSYHLREMNEEEESIKTKIINRWENQHQKRLEELFKDYLFPLTQWYKWRSGLGYSTEKIGTLKGIKPNNLFNYAIYQKAANLFIEQMNQNGSVEIFASKTLNQFQLTQRL
;
A
#
# COMPACT_ATOMS: atom_id res chain seq x y z
N VAL A 1 -21.20 -13.70 20.63
CA VAL A 1 -20.14 -12.73 20.26
C VAL A 1 -19.29 -13.22 19.08
N LYS A 2 -19.12 -14.56 18.90
CA LYS A 2 -18.42 -15.14 17.72
C LYS A 2 -19.32 -15.30 16.47
N ASP A 3 -20.62 -15.51 16.69
CA ASP A 3 -21.57 -15.72 15.58
C ASP A 3 -21.93 -14.43 14.84
N ASP A 4 -22.01 -13.29 15.54
CA ASP A 4 -22.33 -12.00 14.90
C ASP A 4 -21.22 -11.50 13.97
N ARG A 5 -19.94 -11.79 14.28
CA ARG A 5 -18.81 -11.42 13.39
C ARG A 5 -18.75 -12.26 12.11
N MET A 6 -19.11 -13.54 12.18
CA MET A 6 -19.18 -14.38 10.97
C MET A 6 -20.32 -14.01 10.04
N ALA A 7 -21.48 -13.61 10.59
CA ALA A 7 -22.62 -13.17 9.80
C ALA A 7 -22.38 -11.83 9.09
N LEU A 8 -21.63 -10.89 9.70
CA LEU A 8 -21.20 -9.64 9.05
C LEU A 8 -20.24 -9.89 7.89
N LEU A 9 -19.28 -10.81 8.04
CA LEU A 9 -18.33 -11.18 6.99
C LEU A 9 -18.99 -11.78 5.74
N GLU A 10 -20.03 -12.59 5.88
CA GLU A 10 -20.75 -13.19 4.74
C GLU A 10 -21.56 -12.15 3.94
N SER A 11 -22.03 -11.08 4.57
CA SER A 11 -22.81 -10.01 3.90
C SER A 11 -21.95 -9.04 3.08
N GLU A 12 -20.65 -8.95 3.34
CA GLU A 12 -19.72 -8.00 2.72
C GLU A 12 -18.80 -8.63 1.67
N LEU A 13 -18.80 -9.96 1.54
CA LEU A 13 -18.04 -10.67 0.53
C LEU A 13 -18.92 -10.96 -0.67
N LYS A 14 -18.58 -10.38 -1.82
CA LYS A 14 -19.34 -10.52 -3.07
C LYS A 14 -18.42 -10.85 -4.23
N ILE A 15 -18.93 -11.60 -5.19
CA ILE A 15 -18.32 -11.72 -6.51
C ILE A 15 -18.98 -10.64 -7.37
N VAL A 16 -18.16 -9.76 -7.93
CA VAL A 16 -18.63 -8.65 -8.77
C VAL A 16 -17.89 -8.66 -10.09
N THR A 17 -18.52 -8.15 -11.12
CA THR A 17 -17.89 -7.95 -12.43
C THR A 17 -16.91 -6.77 -12.37
N ILE A 18 -16.03 -6.66 -13.35
CA ILE A 18 -15.16 -5.49 -13.48
C ILE A 18 -15.96 -4.23 -13.77
N ASP A 19 -17.07 -4.33 -14.52
CA ASP A 19 -17.96 -3.21 -14.77
C ASP A 19 -18.60 -2.68 -13.48
N ASP A 20 -19.17 -3.56 -12.67
CA ASP A 20 -19.76 -3.19 -11.37
C ASP A 20 -18.71 -2.57 -10.44
N LEU A 21 -17.48 -3.10 -10.45
CA LEU A 21 -16.41 -2.61 -9.59
C LEU A 21 -15.95 -1.20 -10.00
N PHE A 22 -15.76 -0.96 -11.30
CA PHE A 22 -15.38 0.36 -11.80
C PHE A 22 -16.53 1.38 -11.81
N GLY A 23 -17.76 0.93 -11.65
CA GLY A 23 -18.91 1.79 -11.34
C GLY A 23 -18.87 2.40 -9.93
N LEU A 24 -18.00 1.91 -9.03
CA LEU A 24 -17.80 2.49 -7.72
C LEU A 24 -16.85 3.69 -7.80
N HIS A 25 -17.00 4.63 -6.86
CA HIS A 25 -16.05 5.71 -6.68
C HIS A 25 -14.79 5.16 -5.98
N LEU A 26 -13.88 4.59 -6.76
CA LEU A 26 -12.63 4.02 -6.29
C LEU A 26 -11.57 5.11 -6.10
N ALA A 27 -10.78 5.00 -5.04
CA ALA A 27 -9.63 5.88 -4.78
C ALA A 27 -8.43 5.06 -4.28
N ILE A 28 -7.24 5.56 -4.55
CA ILE A 28 -5.99 4.98 -4.07
C ILE A 28 -5.58 5.72 -2.79
N PRO A 29 -5.56 5.05 -1.62
CA PRO A 29 -5.15 5.72 -0.40
C PRO A 29 -3.65 6.05 -0.43
N GLU A 30 -3.27 7.17 0.21
CA GLU A 30 -1.90 7.68 0.23
C GLU A 30 -0.86 6.67 0.76
N TYR A 31 -1.26 5.75 1.63
CA TYR A 31 -0.35 4.74 2.16
C TYR A 31 -0.03 3.61 1.16
N GLN A 32 -0.77 3.51 0.06
CA GLN A 32 -0.50 2.50 -0.96
C GLN A 32 0.85 2.76 -1.64
N ARG A 33 1.52 1.66 -2.02
CA ARG A 33 2.74 1.76 -2.80
C ARG A 33 2.44 2.31 -4.20
N PRO A 34 3.39 2.99 -4.84
CA PRO A 34 3.23 3.43 -6.22
C PRO A 34 2.87 2.28 -7.15
N TYR A 35 2.11 2.59 -8.19
CA TYR A 35 1.93 1.65 -9.28
C TYR A 35 3.28 1.36 -9.94
N ASN A 36 3.70 0.09 -9.94
CA ASN A 36 5.01 -0.30 -10.43
C ASN A 36 5.03 -1.66 -11.16
N TRP A 37 3.87 -2.15 -11.60
CA TRP A 37 3.86 -3.38 -12.39
C TRP A 37 4.78 -3.25 -13.60
N THR A 38 5.51 -4.34 -13.83
CA THR A 38 6.39 -4.44 -14.99
C THR A 38 5.59 -4.74 -16.24
N THR A 39 6.18 -4.46 -17.39
CA THR A 39 5.61 -4.86 -18.69
C THR A 39 5.34 -6.36 -18.79
N ALA A 40 6.15 -7.19 -18.12
CA ALA A 40 5.91 -8.62 -18.05
C ALA A 40 4.63 -8.97 -17.28
N SER A 41 4.40 -8.33 -16.11
CA SER A 41 3.17 -8.55 -15.32
C SER A 41 1.93 -8.06 -16.08
N THR A 42 2.01 -6.91 -16.72
CA THR A 42 0.95 -6.36 -17.56
C THR A 42 0.63 -7.26 -18.76
N TYR A 43 1.67 -7.77 -19.43
CA TYR A 43 1.48 -8.71 -20.53
C TYR A 43 0.86 -10.03 -20.08
N THR A 44 1.22 -10.54 -18.89
CA THR A 44 0.58 -11.73 -18.33
C THR A 44 -0.91 -11.51 -18.12
N LEU A 45 -1.32 -10.37 -17.54
CA LEU A 45 -2.74 -10.06 -17.35
C LEU A 45 -3.49 -10.00 -18.69
N LEU A 46 -2.94 -9.28 -19.68
CA LEU A 46 -3.52 -9.22 -21.04
C LEU A 46 -3.65 -10.63 -21.64
N LYS A 47 -2.59 -11.43 -21.58
CA LYS A 47 -2.56 -12.78 -22.15
C LYS A 47 -3.63 -13.66 -21.50
N ASP A 48 -3.66 -13.70 -20.17
CA ASP A 48 -4.57 -14.56 -19.41
C ASP A 48 -6.03 -14.18 -19.65
N THR A 49 -6.36 -12.87 -19.68
CA THR A 49 -7.72 -12.40 -19.97
C THR A 49 -8.10 -12.64 -21.44
N TYR A 50 -7.17 -12.49 -22.37
CA TYR A 50 -7.42 -12.74 -23.79
C TYR A 50 -7.57 -14.24 -24.09
N GLU A 51 -6.79 -15.11 -23.44
CA GLU A 51 -6.96 -16.57 -23.54
C GLU A 51 -8.33 -17.00 -23.00
N ALA A 52 -8.76 -16.48 -21.86
CA ALA A 52 -10.10 -16.72 -21.30
C ALA A 52 -11.22 -16.27 -22.26
N TYR A 53 -11.07 -15.09 -22.91
CA TYR A 53 -11.97 -14.62 -23.93
C TYR A 53 -12.00 -15.56 -25.16
N ARG A 54 -10.85 -16.00 -25.66
CA ARG A 54 -10.74 -16.91 -26.79
C ARG A 54 -11.35 -18.29 -26.52
N GLU A 55 -11.20 -18.78 -25.31
CA GLU A 55 -11.80 -20.02 -24.82
C GLU A 55 -13.29 -19.88 -24.51
N ARG A 56 -13.82 -18.67 -24.58
CA ARG A 56 -15.23 -18.33 -24.28
C ARG A 56 -15.67 -18.77 -22.88
N LEU A 57 -14.81 -18.58 -21.89
CA LEU A 57 -15.17 -18.87 -20.51
C LEU A 57 -16.35 -17.98 -20.07
N GLU A 58 -17.34 -18.58 -19.43
CA GLU A 58 -18.51 -17.83 -18.94
C GLU A 58 -18.14 -16.84 -17.82
N GLU A 59 -17.11 -17.17 -17.05
CA GLU A 59 -16.56 -16.34 -15.98
C GLU A 59 -15.05 -16.56 -15.89
N TYR A 60 -14.27 -15.47 -15.75
CA TYR A 60 -12.85 -15.52 -15.47
C TYR A 60 -12.52 -14.72 -14.21
N ARG A 61 -12.01 -15.40 -13.18
CA ARG A 61 -11.74 -14.79 -11.89
C ARG A 61 -10.33 -14.24 -11.80
N LEU A 62 -10.26 -12.91 -11.59
CA LEU A 62 -9.00 -12.17 -11.49
C LEU A 62 -8.38 -12.17 -10.07
N GLY A 63 -9.09 -12.72 -9.09
CA GLY A 63 -8.64 -12.78 -7.68
C GLY A 63 -9.51 -11.94 -6.77
N SER A 64 -8.94 -11.45 -5.65
CA SER A 64 -9.65 -10.65 -4.65
C SER A 64 -9.27 -9.18 -4.68
N VAL A 65 -10.19 -8.33 -4.25
CA VAL A 65 -10.00 -6.90 -4.03
C VAL A 65 -10.55 -6.55 -2.65
N ILE A 66 -9.76 -5.83 -1.86
CA ILE A 66 -10.15 -5.36 -0.53
C ILE A 66 -10.35 -3.86 -0.59
N LEU A 67 -11.52 -3.41 -0.18
CA LEU A 67 -11.94 -2.01 -0.20
C LEU A 67 -12.30 -1.55 1.21
N HIS A 68 -11.77 -0.41 1.61
CA HIS A 68 -12.21 0.31 2.79
C HIS A 68 -13.20 1.39 2.37
N LYS A 69 -14.44 1.28 2.81
CA LYS A 69 -15.49 2.25 2.51
C LYS A 69 -15.48 3.38 3.54
N LYS A 70 -15.29 4.61 3.07
CA LYS A 70 -15.41 5.82 3.89
C LYS A 70 -16.31 6.80 3.14
N ASN A 71 -17.50 7.04 3.68
CA ASN A 71 -18.58 7.78 2.99
C ASN A 71 -18.96 7.08 1.66
N ASP A 72 -18.91 7.81 0.55
CA ASP A 72 -19.21 7.28 -0.80
C ASP A 72 -17.96 6.86 -1.58
N THR A 73 -16.79 6.91 -0.94
CA THR A 73 -15.51 6.55 -1.55
C THR A 73 -15.05 5.17 -1.08
N TYR A 74 -14.55 4.36 -2.02
CA TYR A 74 -14.02 3.04 -1.79
C TYR A 74 -12.49 3.04 -1.99
N PHE A 75 -11.75 3.08 -0.90
CA PHE A 75 -10.30 3.08 -0.91
C PHE A 75 -9.75 1.68 -1.14
N ILE A 76 -8.90 1.52 -2.14
CA ILE A 76 -8.33 0.22 -2.53
C ILE A 76 -7.22 -0.15 -1.54
N VAL A 77 -7.49 -1.11 -0.65
CA VAL A 77 -6.50 -1.64 0.31
C VAL A 77 -5.68 -2.77 -0.31
N ASP A 78 -6.30 -3.61 -1.15
CA ASP A 78 -5.61 -4.62 -1.96
C ASP A 78 -6.20 -4.71 -3.36
N GLY A 79 -5.35 -5.08 -4.32
CA GLY A 79 -5.72 -5.20 -5.73
C GLY A 79 -5.35 -3.99 -6.60
N GLN A 80 -4.79 -2.91 -6.04
CA GLN A 80 -4.44 -1.67 -6.75
C GLN A 80 -3.70 -1.91 -8.07
N GLN A 81 -2.61 -2.67 -8.04
CA GLN A 81 -1.78 -2.90 -9.23
C GLN A 81 -2.58 -3.53 -10.37
N ARG A 82 -3.43 -4.50 -10.04
CA ARG A 82 -4.30 -5.20 -11.00
C ARG A 82 -5.36 -4.28 -11.54
N LEU A 83 -6.07 -3.55 -10.67
CA LEU A 83 -7.14 -2.64 -11.08
C LEU A 83 -6.60 -1.50 -11.92
N THR A 84 -5.48 -0.89 -11.57
CA THR A 84 -4.83 0.14 -12.40
C THR A 84 -4.46 -0.42 -13.78
N THR A 85 -3.93 -1.66 -13.85
CA THR A 85 -3.59 -2.26 -15.14
C THR A 85 -4.83 -2.59 -15.99
N LEU A 86 -5.92 -3.04 -15.36
CA LEU A 86 -7.21 -3.25 -16.05
C LEU A 86 -7.78 -1.93 -16.56
N ALA A 87 -7.70 -0.86 -15.78
CA ALA A 87 -8.12 0.47 -16.23
C ALA A 87 -7.31 0.94 -17.45
N ILE A 88 -5.97 0.76 -17.44
CA ILE A 88 -5.11 1.07 -18.58
C ILE A 88 -5.51 0.21 -19.80
N LEU A 89 -5.75 -1.10 -19.61
CA LEU A 89 -6.14 -1.99 -20.70
C LEU A 89 -7.48 -1.58 -21.31
N LEU A 90 -8.51 -1.33 -20.50
CA LEU A 90 -9.81 -0.88 -21.00
C LEU A 90 -9.73 0.44 -21.74
N HIS A 91 -8.94 1.40 -21.25
CA HIS A 91 -8.67 2.65 -21.97
C HIS A 91 -7.97 2.42 -23.32
N CYS A 92 -7.01 1.50 -23.40
CA CYS A 92 -6.36 1.15 -24.66
C CYS A 92 -7.31 0.46 -25.65
N LEU A 93 -8.28 -0.32 -25.17
CA LEU A 93 -9.27 -1.01 -25.99
C LEU A 93 -10.32 -0.04 -26.55
N ASP A 94 -10.64 1.03 -25.84
CA ASP A 94 -11.60 2.05 -26.29
C ASP A 94 -11.22 3.44 -25.78
N LYS A 95 -10.47 4.17 -26.58
CA LYS A 95 -10.05 5.55 -26.27
C LYS A 95 -11.15 6.59 -26.34
N ALA A 96 -12.31 6.24 -26.88
CA ALA A 96 -13.45 7.15 -26.99
C ALA A 96 -14.37 7.09 -25.78
N GLU A 97 -14.28 6.03 -24.96
CA GLU A 97 -15.02 5.93 -23.71
C GLU A 97 -14.42 6.87 -22.66
N GLU A 98 -15.26 7.40 -21.76
CA GLU A 98 -14.79 8.21 -20.64
C GLU A 98 -13.72 7.47 -19.85
N SER A 99 -12.71 8.22 -19.42
CA SER A 99 -11.62 7.69 -18.60
C SER A 99 -12.19 7.04 -17.35
N ILE A 100 -11.67 5.87 -16.98
CA ILE A 100 -12.00 5.25 -15.71
C ILE A 100 -11.42 6.12 -14.60
N GLY A 101 -12.24 6.58 -13.65
CA GLY A 101 -11.85 7.53 -12.58
C GLY A 101 -10.55 7.19 -11.87
N LEU A 102 -10.21 5.90 -11.80
CA LEU A 102 -8.93 5.45 -11.25
C LEU A 102 -7.70 5.96 -12.04
N LEU A 103 -7.82 6.30 -13.32
CA LEU A 103 -6.73 6.87 -14.13
C LEU A 103 -6.64 8.40 -13.99
N GLU A 104 -7.63 9.04 -13.38
CA GLU A 104 -7.65 10.49 -13.12
C GLU A 104 -7.00 10.85 -11.76
N GLU A 105 -6.67 9.86 -10.95
CA GLU A 105 -5.95 10.04 -9.68
C GLU A 105 -4.56 10.68 -9.87
N GLU A 106 -4.11 11.43 -8.87
CA GLU A 106 -2.76 12.00 -8.86
C GLU A 106 -1.70 10.91 -8.60
N TYR A 107 -1.00 10.52 -9.64
CA TYR A 107 0.07 9.54 -9.54
C TYR A 107 1.44 10.17 -9.31
N SER A 108 2.27 9.51 -8.51
CA SER A 108 3.70 9.86 -8.41
C SER A 108 4.40 9.74 -9.76
N THR A 109 5.51 10.44 -9.96
CA THR A 109 6.32 10.37 -11.20
C THR A 109 6.71 8.93 -11.56
N LEU A 110 6.99 8.09 -10.54
CA LEU A 110 7.33 6.67 -10.75
C LEU A 110 6.13 5.88 -11.28
N SER A 111 4.95 6.10 -10.71
CA SER A 111 3.70 5.48 -11.17
C SER A 111 3.35 5.92 -12.58
N THR A 112 3.43 7.22 -12.87
CA THR A 112 3.14 7.77 -14.21
C THR A 112 4.03 7.14 -15.28
N ASN A 113 5.33 7.02 -15.03
CA ASN A 113 6.25 6.37 -15.95
C ASN A 113 5.93 4.87 -16.15
N ALA A 114 5.47 4.18 -15.09
CA ALA A 114 5.06 2.78 -15.22
C ALA A 114 3.74 2.65 -16.00
N ILE A 115 2.77 3.54 -15.76
CA ILE A 115 1.50 3.60 -16.48
C ILE A 115 1.75 3.81 -17.99
N ILE A 116 2.57 4.80 -18.35
CA ILE A 116 2.89 5.10 -19.76
C ILE A 116 3.53 3.88 -20.43
N ARG A 117 4.56 3.28 -19.82
CA ARG A 117 5.22 2.10 -20.40
C ARG A 117 4.27 0.92 -20.60
N ASN A 118 3.36 0.73 -19.65
CA ASN A 118 2.40 -0.36 -19.72
C ASN A 118 1.30 -0.07 -20.75
N ALA A 119 0.86 1.17 -20.90
CA ALA A 119 -0.05 1.60 -21.96
C ALA A 119 0.57 1.38 -23.34
N GLU A 120 1.81 1.84 -23.57
CA GLU A 120 2.54 1.63 -24.82
C GLU A 120 2.69 0.13 -25.17
N LEU A 121 2.97 -0.72 -24.17
CA LEU A 121 3.01 -2.17 -24.36
C LEU A 121 1.65 -2.72 -24.81
N LEU A 122 0.57 -2.34 -24.09
CA LEU A 122 -0.78 -2.82 -24.37
C LEU A 122 -1.23 -2.38 -25.77
N GLU A 123 -1.08 -1.10 -26.12
CA GLU A 123 -1.39 -0.57 -27.44
C GLU A 123 -0.66 -1.35 -28.55
N LYS A 124 0.63 -1.60 -28.37
CA LYS A 124 1.41 -2.40 -29.33
C LYS A 124 0.91 -3.83 -29.46
N LYS A 125 0.41 -4.44 -28.36
CA LYS A 125 -0.05 -5.83 -28.38
C LYS A 125 -1.44 -6.01 -28.98
N ILE A 126 -2.29 -4.98 -28.90
CA ILE A 126 -3.64 -4.99 -29.46
C ILE A 126 -3.73 -4.31 -30.85
N ALA A 127 -2.62 -3.75 -31.34
CA ALA A 127 -2.59 -3.00 -32.60
C ALA A 127 -3.08 -3.80 -33.84
N ASP A 128 -2.87 -5.12 -33.80
CA ASP A 128 -3.26 -6.02 -34.88
C ASP A 128 -4.69 -6.56 -34.75
N PHE A 129 -5.42 -6.20 -33.69
CA PHE A 129 -6.79 -6.66 -33.48
C PHE A 129 -7.77 -5.84 -34.33
N GLU A 130 -8.76 -6.52 -34.88
CA GLU A 130 -9.85 -5.84 -35.58
C GLU A 130 -10.72 -5.05 -34.58
N THR A 131 -11.32 -3.94 -35.03
CA THR A 131 -12.16 -3.07 -34.22
C THR A 131 -13.30 -3.83 -33.50
N GLU A 132 -13.94 -4.76 -34.23
CA GLU A 132 -14.98 -5.59 -33.62
C GLU A 132 -14.44 -6.57 -32.56
N GLU A 133 -13.21 -7.04 -32.73
CA GLU A 133 -12.55 -7.92 -31.74
C GLU A 133 -12.20 -7.13 -30.49
N LEU A 134 -11.68 -5.90 -30.61
CA LEU A 134 -11.42 -4.99 -29.51
C LEU A 134 -12.68 -4.73 -28.69
N ALA A 135 -13.80 -4.42 -29.34
CA ALA A 135 -15.07 -4.17 -28.68
C ALA A 135 -15.56 -5.41 -27.91
N ARG A 136 -15.56 -6.58 -28.56
CA ARG A 136 -15.99 -7.84 -27.91
C ARG A 136 -15.08 -8.25 -26.75
N PHE A 137 -13.78 -8.02 -26.87
CA PHE A 137 -12.83 -8.31 -25.80
C PHE A 137 -13.01 -7.33 -24.62
N LYS A 138 -13.25 -6.05 -24.89
CA LYS A 138 -13.61 -5.06 -23.87
C LYS A 138 -14.86 -5.50 -23.09
N ASP A 139 -15.93 -5.84 -23.80
CA ASP A 139 -17.18 -6.28 -23.18
C ASP A 139 -16.98 -7.56 -22.34
N TYR A 140 -16.16 -8.49 -22.82
CA TYR A 140 -15.78 -9.68 -22.07
C TYR A 140 -15.07 -9.33 -20.75
N ILE A 141 -14.10 -8.40 -20.78
CA ILE A 141 -13.40 -7.96 -19.55
C ILE A 141 -14.39 -7.33 -18.57
N LYS A 142 -15.28 -6.48 -19.06
CA LYS A 142 -16.24 -5.77 -18.22
C LYS A 142 -17.27 -6.72 -17.59
N GLU A 143 -17.85 -7.63 -18.37
CA GLU A 143 -19.00 -8.43 -17.98
C GLU A 143 -18.66 -9.84 -17.45
N LYS A 144 -17.56 -10.43 -17.91
CA LYS A 144 -17.19 -11.83 -17.64
C LYS A 144 -15.96 -11.98 -16.74
N CYS A 145 -15.11 -10.96 -16.67
CA CYS A 145 -14.05 -10.96 -15.67
C CYS A 145 -14.61 -10.50 -14.32
N THR A 146 -14.33 -11.27 -13.27
CA THR A 146 -14.87 -11.05 -11.93
C THR A 146 -13.76 -10.97 -10.89
N VAL A 147 -14.06 -10.34 -9.76
CA VAL A 147 -13.24 -10.33 -8.55
C VAL A 147 -14.05 -10.74 -7.34
N VAL A 148 -13.38 -11.27 -6.33
CA VAL A 148 -13.95 -11.40 -5.00
C VAL A 148 -13.77 -10.06 -4.29
N GLN A 149 -14.84 -9.29 -4.20
CA GLN A 149 -14.87 -8.00 -3.52
C GLN A 149 -15.09 -8.21 -2.03
N ILE A 150 -14.23 -7.64 -1.20
CA ILE A 150 -14.35 -7.57 0.26
C ILE A 150 -14.44 -6.09 0.62
N VAL A 151 -15.54 -5.68 1.22
CA VAL A 151 -15.77 -4.29 1.65
C VAL A 151 -15.92 -4.25 3.15
N THR A 152 -15.20 -3.35 3.79
CA THR A 152 -15.35 -3.05 5.22
C THR A 152 -15.34 -1.54 5.45
N ASP A 153 -16.04 -1.06 6.46
CA ASP A 153 -16.00 0.32 6.94
C ASP A 153 -14.96 0.53 8.06
N ASP A 154 -14.35 -0.56 8.55
CA ASP A 154 -13.25 -0.53 9.51
C ASP A 154 -11.90 -0.66 8.79
N GLU A 155 -11.12 0.42 8.81
CA GLU A 155 -9.79 0.44 8.20
C GLU A 155 -8.84 -0.60 8.82
N GLN A 156 -8.94 -0.89 10.12
CA GLN A 156 -8.10 -1.88 10.77
C GLN A 156 -8.44 -3.30 10.31
N GLU A 157 -9.73 -3.58 10.10
CA GLU A 157 -10.18 -4.85 9.56
C GLU A 157 -9.72 -5.03 8.12
N ALA A 158 -9.81 -4.00 7.27
CA ALA A 158 -9.29 -4.02 5.90
C ALA A 158 -7.80 -4.40 5.87
N PHE A 159 -7.00 -3.84 6.78
CA PHE A 159 -5.59 -4.19 6.91
C PHE A 159 -5.36 -5.61 7.44
N GLN A 160 -6.19 -6.12 8.33
CA GLN A 160 -6.10 -7.51 8.78
C GLN A 160 -6.37 -8.50 7.64
N PHE A 161 -7.37 -8.21 6.79
CA PHE A 161 -7.61 -8.99 5.58
C PHE A 161 -6.42 -8.95 4.63
N PHE A 162 -5.89 -7.76 4.38
CA PHE A 162 -4.72 -7.56 3.56
C PHE A 162 -3.51 -8.36 4.07
N ASP A 163 -3.18 -8.27 5.37
CA ASP A 163 -2.10 -9.02 5.99
C ASP A 163 -2.31 -10.54 5.87
N SER A 164 -3.55 -11.01 6.05
CA SER A 164 -3.89 -12.44 5.98
C SER A 164 -3.77 -13.00 4.55
N GLN A 165 -4.12 -12.22 3.55
CA GLN A 165 -4.01 -12.63 2.13
C GLN A 165 -2.57 -12.61 1.63
N ASN A 166 -1.78 -11.61 2.04
CA ASN A 166 -0.37 -11.52 1.66
C ASN A 166 0.50 -12.65 2.22
N SER A 167 0.06 -13.31 3.29
CA SER A 167 0.72 -14.52 3.79
C SER A 167 0.64 -15.73 2.84
N ARG A 168 -0.20 -15.66 1.80
CA ARG A 168 -0.42 -16.76 0.82
C ARG A 168 0.04 -16.43 -0.60
N GLY A 169 0.45 -15.17 -0.89
CA GLY A 169 0.84 -14.71 -2.23
C GLY A 169 2.32 -14.31 -2.32
N LYS A 170 2.65 -13.42 -3.28
CA LYS A 170 3.97 -12.79 -3.32
C LYS A 170 4.05 -11.82 -2.14
N GLU A 171 4.85 -12.17 -1.14
CA GLU A 171 5.02 -11.36 0.07
C GLU A 171 5.37 -9.91 -0.26
N LEU A 172 4.69 -8.98 0.40
CA LEU A 172 5.11 -7.59 0.42
C LEU A 172 6.48 -7.47 1.08
N ALA A 173 7.26 -6.52 0.61
CA ALA A 173 8.51 -6.24 1.29
C ALA A 173 8.21 -5.81 2.74
N PRO A 174 8.97 -6.30 3.74
CA PRO A 174 8.70 -5.98 5.14
C PRO A 174 8.67 -4.47 5.42
N HIS A 175 9.41 -3.67 4.69
CA HIS A 175 9.41 -2.21 4.82
C HIS A 175 8.13 -1.55 4.27
N ASP A 176 7.44 -2.14 3.28
CA ASP A 176 6.15 -1.63 2.80
C ASP A 176 5.04 -1.83 3.84
N LEU A 177 5.07 -2.98 4.56
CA LEU A 177 4.17 -3.21 5.70
C LEU A 177 4.44 -2.22 6.84
N LEU A 178 5.71 -1.89 7.10
CA LEU A 178 6.07 -0.88 8.10
C LEU A 178 5.59 0.52 7.72
N LYS A 179 5.72 0.90 6.44
CA LYS A 179 5.19 2.16 5.93
C LYS A 179 3.70 2.28 6.25
N SER A 180 2.90 1.30 5.83
CA SER A 180 1.45 1.28 6.07
C SER A 180 1.12 1.35 7.56
N TYR A 181 1.84 0.60 8.41
CA TYR A 181 1.67 0.66 9.85
C TYR A 181 1.93 2.05 10.43
N HIS A 182 3.06 2.69 10.08
CA HIS A 182 3.42 4.00 10.63
C HIS A 182 2.47 5.10 10.16
N LEU A 183 2.06 5.09 8.90
CA LEU A 183 1.11 6.08 8.36
C LEU A 183 -0.25 5.99 9.05
N ARG A 184 -0.71 4.78 9.36
CA ARG A 184 -1.94 4.56 10.11
C ARG A 184 -1.88 5.09 11.54
N GLU A 185 -0.74 4.94 12.22
CA GLU A 185 -0.57 5.42 13.60
C GLU A 185 -0.40 6.96 13.69
N MET A 186 -0.27 7.66 12.57
CA MET A 186 -0.23 9.13 12.52
C MET A 186 -1.66 9.70 12.56
N ASN A 187 -1.85 10.75 13.37
CA ASN A 187 -3.12 11.44 13.50
C ASN A 187 -3.49 12.24 12.25
N GLU A 188 -4.79 12.52 12.05
CA GLU A 188 -5.30 13.30 10.90
C GLU A 188 -4.73 14.75 10.84
N GLU A 189 -4.40 15.34 11.98
CA GLU A 189 -3.79 16.68 12.05
C GLU A 189 -2.39 16.76 11.41
N GLU A 190 -1.78 15.62 11.11
CA GLU A 190 -0.43 15.52 10.54
C GLU A 190 -0.44 15.22 9.02
N GLU A 191 -1.55 15.49 8.31
CA GLU A 191 -1.72 15.11 6.88
C GLU A 191 -0.61 15.67 5.99
N SER A 192 -0.19 16.92 6.19
CA SER A 192 0.93 17.51 5.44
C SER A 192 2.27 16.84 5.70
N ILE A 193 2.44 16.25 6.89
CA ILE A 193 3.64 15.48 7.28
C ILE A 193 3.58 14.09 6.67
N LYS A 194 2.41 13.45 6.68
CA LYS A 194 2.17 12.17 6.02
C LYS A 194 2.55 12.24 4.54
N THR A 195 2.00 13.21 3.82
CA THR A 195 2.27 13.42 2.39
C THR A 195 3.78 13.61 2.12
N LYS A 196 4.48 14.38 2.95
CA LYS A 196 5.94 14.56 2.82
C LYS A 196 6.71 13.26 3.07
N ILE A 197 6.30 12.46 4.07
CA ILE A 197 6.93 11.17 4.38
C ILE A 197 6.69 10.18 3.24
N ILE A 198 5.46 10.09 2.75
CA ILE A 198 5.08 9.23 1.63
C ILE A 198 5.92 9.57 0.40
N ASN A 199 5.93 10.84 -0.01
CA ASN A 199 6.69 11.29 -1.17
C ASN A 199 8.18 11.00 -1.02
N ARG A 200 8.75 11.20 0.17
CA ARG A 200 10.16 10.90 0.42
C ARG A 200 10.45 9.41 0.37
N TRP A 201 9.54 8.58 0.89
CA TRP A 201 9.67 7.12 0.87
C TRP A 201 9.57 6.57 -0.56
N GLU A 202 8.55 7.00 -1.29
CA GLU A 202 8.24 6.53 -2.64
C GLU A 202 9.29 6.93 -3.67
N ASN A 203 9.95 8.07 -3.47
CA ASN A 203 11.06 8.52 -4.29
C ASN A 203 12.38 7.76 -4.01
N GLN A 204 12.41 6.87 -3.01
CA GLN A 204 13.59 6.03 -2.78
C GLN A 204 13.57 4.78 -3.65
N HIS A 205 14.74 4.37 -4.08
CA HIS A 205 14.90 3.12 -4.81
C HIS A 205 14.62 1.94 -3.87
N GLN A 206 13.70 1.04 -4.23
CA GLN A 206 13.24 -0.08 -3.40
C GLN A 206 14.41 -0.92 -2.83
N LYS A 207 15.43 -1.19 -3.66
CA LYS A 207 16.61 -1.91 -3.21
C LYS A 207 17.38 -1.19 -2.08
N ARG A 208 17.45 0.14 -2.12
CA ARG A 208 18.09 0.93 -1.05
C ARG A 208 17.28 0.91 0.23
N LEU A 209 15.94 0.92 0.12
CA LEU A 209 15.06 0.77 1.28
C LEU A 209 15.25 -0.61 1.90
N GLU A 210 15.26 -1.67 1.10
CA GLU A 210 15.50 -3.03 1.58
C GLU A 210 16.86 -3.14 2.30
N GLU A 211 17.95 -2.63 1.70
CA GLU A 211 19.29 -2.61 2.31
C GLU A 211 19.27 -1.83 3.63
N LEU A 212 18.64 -0.64 3.68
CA LEU A 212 18.55 0.17 4.88
C LEU A 212 17.87 -0.60 6.04
N PHE A 213 16.74 -1.23 5.77
CA PHE A 213 16.01 -1.96 6.80
C PHE A 213 16.71 -3.26 7.18
N LYS A 214 17.18 -4.04 6.22
CA LYS A 214 17.77 -5.36 6.42
C LYS A 214 19.17 -5.30 7.05
N ASP A 215 20.02 -4.42 6.53
CA ASP A 215 21.45 -4.43 6.85
C ASP A 215 21.82 -3.43 7.97
N TYR A 216 20.93 -2.46 8.23
CA TYR A 216 21.21 -1.42 9.23
C TYR A 216 20.16 -1.37 10.35
N LEU A 217 18.90 -1.06 10.03
CA LEU A 217 17.90 -0.78 11.05
C LEU A 217 17.50 -2.04 11.84
N PHE A 218 17.23 -3.14 11.17
CA PHE A 218 16.84 -4.38 11.83
C PHE A 218 17.96 -4.95 12.73
N PRO A 219 19.23 -5.05 12.28
CA PRO A 219 20.32 -5.45 13.16
C PRO A 219 20.41 -4.62 14.43
N LEU A 220 20.29 -3.30 14.35
CA LEU A 220 20.32 -2.42 15.52
C LEU A 220 19.22 -2.79 16.53
N THR A 221 18.01 -3.12 16.07
CA THR A 221 16.91 -3.54 16.96
C THR A 221 17.13 -4.91 17.60
N GLN A 222 18.02 -5.72 17.08
CA GLN A 222 18.35 -7.03 17.62
C GLN A 222 19.58 -6.98 18.55
N TRP A 223 20.60 -6.25 18.17
CA TRP A 223 21.87 -6.18 18.92
C TRP A 223 21.69 -5.60 20.33
N TYR A 224 20.83 -4.59 20.51
CA TYR A 224 20.58 -4.07 21.84
C TYR A 224 19.91 -5.11 22.77
N LYS A 225 19.28 -6.14 22.19
CA LYS A 225 18.70 -7.30 22.90
C LYS A 225 19.66 -8.50 22.98
N TRP A 226 20.91 -8.32 22.59
CA TRP A 226 21.91 -9.40 22.50
C TRP A 226 21.47 -10.55 21.57
N ARG A 227 20.76 -10.24 20.51
CA ARG A 227 20.28 -11.19 19.52
C ARG A 227 21.04 -11.03 18.20
N SER A 228 21.03 -12.08 17.38
CA SER A 228 21.57 -12.01 16.02
C SER A 228 20.81 -10.97 15.19
N GLY A 229 21.52 -10.12 14.47
CA GLY A 229 20.96 -9.15 13.53
C GLY A 229 20.50 -9.76 12.20
N LEU A 230 20.48 -11.09 12.08
CA LEU A 230 20.10 -11.79 10.85
C LEU A 230 18.61 -12.14 10.81
N GLY A 231 18.09 -12.39 9.60
CA GLY A 231 16.75 -12.89 9.38
C GLY A 231 15.66 -11.81 9.40
N TYR A 232 15.94 -10.66 8.77
CA TYR A 232 14.91 -9.65 8.47
C TYR A 232 13.79 -10.28 7.64
N SER A 233 12.56 -10.21 8.15
CA SER A 233 11.38 -10.79 7.50
C SER A 233 10.11 -10.08 7.97
N THR A 234 9.01 -10.32 7.27
CA THR A 234 7.68 -9.78 7.63
C THR A 234 7.24 -10.16 9.04
N GLU A 235 7.57 -11.37 9.51
CA GLU A 235 7.24 -11.82 10.87
C GLU A 235 7.99 -11.05 11.96
N LYS A 236 9.18 -10.52 11.64
CA LYS A 236 10.07 -9.86 12.61
C LYS A 236 10.01 -8.34 12.60
N ILE A 237 9.22 -7.73 11.72
CA ILE A 237 9.09 -6.27 11.63
C ILE A 237 8.50 -5.62 12.89
N GLY A 238 7.86 -6.39 13.75
CA GLY A 238 7.30 -5.89 15.02
C GLY A 238 8.29 -5.10 15.86
N THR A 239 9.59 -5.39 15.76
CA THR A 239 10.65 -4.65 16.47
C THR A 239 10.88 -3.24 15.90
N LEU A 240 10.43 -2.97 14.67
CA LEU A 240 10.55 -1.69 13.99
C LEU A 240 9.25 -0.86 14.05
N LYS A 241 8.16 -1.42 14.58
CA LYS A 241 6.88 -0.72 14.74
C LYS A 241 6.92 0.40 15.79
N GLY A 242 8.03 0.53 16.53
CA GLY A 242 8.19 1.54 17.55
C GLY A 242 7.41 1.22 18.84
N ILE A 243 7.19 2.25 19.64
CA ILE A 243 6.52 2.14 20.93
C ILE A 243 5.30 3.05 20.90
N LYS A 244 4.14 2.48 21.26
CA LYS A 244 2.93 3.29 21.42
C LYS A 244 3.15 4.34 22.51
N PRO A 245 2.62 5.57 22.36
CA PRO A 245 2.81 6.67 23.31
C PRO A 245 2.47 6.31 24.78
N ASN A 246 1.56 5.36 24.98
CA ASN A 246 1.10 4.92 26.30
C ASN A 246 1.97 3.84 26.95
N ASN A 247 2.98 3.32 26.27
CA ASN A 247 3.89 2.34 26.84
C ASN A 247 5.05 3.07 27.54
N LEU A 248 5.02 3.11 28.86
CA LEU A 248 6.05 3.70 29.74
C LEU A 248 7.28 2.80 29.87
N PHE A 249 7.92 2.45 28.76
CA PHE A 249 9.23 1.79 28.84
C PHE A 249 10.33 2.83 29.07
N ASN A 250 11.27 2.54 29.93
CA ASN A 250 12.37 3.46 30.28
C ASN A 250 13.10 4.00 29.03
N TYR A 251 13.36 3.16 28.04
CA TYR A 251 14.04 3.58 26.82
C TYR A 251 13.17 4.53 25.94
N ALA A 252 11.83 4.46 26.01
CA ALA A 252 10.95 5.38 25.33
C ALA A 252 11.00 6.78 25.97
N ILE A 253 11.16 6.83 27.29
CA ILE A 253 11.36 8.08 28.04
C ILE A 253 12.68 8.70 27.61
N TYR A 254 13.76 7.91 27.51
CA TYR A 254 15.06 8.38 27.04
C TYR A 254 15.01 8.89 25.60
N GLN A 255 14.31 8.19 24.71
CA GLN A 255 14.16 8.59 23.33
C GLN A 255 13.36 9.89 23.19
N LYS A 256 12.25 10.03 23.91
CA LYS A 256 11.48 11.29 23.97
C LYS A 256 12.31 12.44 24.51
N ALA A 257 13.08 12.20 25.59
CA ALA A 257 13.97 13.19 26.14
C ALA A 257 15.06 13.60 25.15
N ALA A 258 15.65 12.65 24.43
CA ALA A 258 16.65 12.92 23.40
C ALA A 258 16.06 13.72 22.22
N ASN A 259 14.87 13.39 21.75
CA ASN A 259 14.19 14.12 20.67
C ASN A 259 13.85 15.56 21.07
N LEU A 260 13.24 15.75 22.25
CA LEU A 260 12.98 17.08 22.80
C LEU A 260 14.25 17.91 22.94
N PHE A 261 15.33 17.27 23.28
CA PHE A 261 16.63 17.88 23.42
C PHE A 261 17.21 18.33 22.05
N ILE A 262 17.14 17.49 21.02
CA ILE A 262 17.54 17.84 19.65
C ILE A 262 16.69 18.98 19.09
N GLU A 263 15.36 18.96 19.33
CA GLU A 263 14.47 20.03 18.92
C GLU A 263 14.82 21.36 19.59
N GLN A 264 15.14 21.34 20.88
CA GLN A 264 15.55 22.55 21.61
C GLN A 264 16.92 23.08 21.13
N MET A 265 17.84 22.19 20.73
CA MET A 265 19.10 22.61 20.10
C MET A 265 18.86 23.32 18.77
N ASN A 266 17.99 22.77 17.93
CA ASN A 266 17.69 23.34 16.63
C ASN A 266 16.96 24.69 16.72
N GLN A 267 16.19 24.91 17.80
CA GLN A 267 15.45 26.17 18.01
C GLN A 267 16.28 27.29 18.64
N ASN A 268 17.23 26.98 19.53
CA ASN A 268 17.86 27.99 20.37
C ASN A 268 19.37 28.22 20.13
N GLY A 269 20.02 27.40 19.34
CA GLY A 269 21.39 27.64 18.84
C GLY A 269 22.53 27.84 19.87
N SER A 270 22.27 27.66 21.19
CA SER A 270 23.29 27.92 22.21
C SER A 270 23.68 26.65 22.98
N VAL A 271 24.98 26.38 23.02
CA VAL A 271 25.61 25.25 23.71
C VAL A 271 25.43 25.33 25.23
N GLU A 272 25.27 26.52 25.81
CA GLU A 272 25.12 26.71 27.26
C GLU A 272 23.76 26.24 27.78
N ILE A 273 22.67 26.48 27.03
CA ILE A 273 21.33 25.96 27.38
C ILE A 273 21.30 24.43 27.26
N PHE A 274 22.09 23.91 26.33
CA PHE A 274 22.30 22.49 26.14
C PHE A 274 22.90 21.83 27.39
N ALA A 275 24.01 22.33 27.90
CA ALA A 275 24.70 21.74 29.05
C ALA A 275 23.86 21.75 30.34
N SER A 276 23.18 22.86 30.63
CA SER A 276 22.38 22.99 31.85
C SER A 276 21.11 22.14 31.86
N LYS A 277 20.41 22.03 30.72
CA LYS A 277 19.20 21.21 30.60
C LYS A 277 19.50 19.71 30.56
N THR A 278 20.63 19.32 29.93
CA THR A 278 21.06 17.91 29.90
C THR A 278 21.42 17.41 31.29
N LEU A 279 22.14 18.20 32.08
CA LEU A 279 22.48 17.84 33.47
C LEU A 279 21.22 17.68 34.31
N ASN A 280 20.25 18.56 34.19
CA ASN A 280 19.00 18.47 34.93
C ASN A 280 18.14 17.27 34.52
N GLN A 281 18.10 16.92 33.25
CA GLN A 281 17.40 15.72 32.78
C GLN A 281 18.10 14.43 33.18
N PHE A 282 19.43 14.37 33.14
CA PHE A 282 20.21 13.24 33.65
C PHE A 282 20.01 13.03 35.15
N GLN A 283 19.93 14.10 35.94
CA GLN A 283 19.66 14.02 37.36
C GLN A 283 18.22 13.55 37.68
N LEU A 284 17.25 13.94 36.85
CA LEU A 284 15.86 13.47 36.97
C LEU A 284 15.72 11.97 36.64
N THR A 285 16.50 11.48 35.66
CA THR A 285 16.45 10.06 35.25
C THR A 285 17.24 9.14 36.18
N GLN A 286 18.20 9.65 36.99
CA GLN A 286 18.86 8.85 38.03
C GLN A 286 18.04 8.71 39.32
N ARG A 287 16.95 9.49 39.45
CA ARG A 287 16.05 9.43 40.64
C ARG A 287 14.76 8.66 40.40
N LEU A 288 14.53 8.21 39.15
CA LEU A 288 13.45 7.31 38.75
C LEU A 288 13.98 5.89 38.53
#